data_5bead4df38f7966bfdae3758d392297e
#
_entry.id   5bead4df38f7966bfdae3758d392297e
#
_cell.length_a   1.000
_cell.length_b   1.000
_cell.length_c   1.000
_cell.angle_alpha   90.00
_cell.angle_beta   90.00
_cell.angle_gamma   90.00
#
_symmetry.space_group_name_H-M   'P 1'
#
loop_
_entity.id
_entity.type
_entity.pdbx_description
1 polymer ?
#
loop_
_entity_poly.entity_id
_entity_poly.type
_entity_poly.pdbx_seq_one_letter_code
_entity_poly.pdbx_strand_id
1 'polypeptide(L)'
;MTTFVEGRPADPVSTLLTRSYLGFTQPASSGTSWLATPVPVVTVIINTGAPFGGLPRAFVAGLADRPDLVEQHGEIECVDLKLTPLGAYRLLGVPMTELTGQTVDLTAVLGRVAGELTDRLAEAPTWPARFALLDEFLLARLSRGPHPAPEVALAWRRLVAGGGTVRVGELAEEVGWSRRHLTARFHQQVGLPPKTAARIIRFEALLRRLAAGGEPARTAVECGYYDQSHMDRDFREFAATTPGAFLARLPAPAAEVTSVQYTWVPAT
;
A
#
# COMPACT_ATOMS: atom_id res chain seq x y z
N MET A 1 -0.76 -10.26 22.65
CA MET A 1 0.16 -9.17 22.20
C MET A 1 0.54 -9.48 20.77
N THR A 2 0.42 -8.52 19.87
CA THR A 2 0.84 -8.71 18.47
C THR A 2 2.36 -8.78 18.39
N THR A 3 2.88 -9.78 17.68
CA THR A 3 4.32 -9.95 17.46
C THR A 3 4.63 -9.64 16.00
N PHE A 4 5.70 -8.88 15.75
CA PHE A 4 6.17 -8.54 14.42
C PHE A 4 7.57 -9.11 14.18
N VAL A 5 7.79 -9.61 12.96
CA VAL A 5 9.09 -10.11 12.50
C VAL A 5 9.37 -9.50 11.13
N GLU A 6 10.51 -8.82 11.01
CA GLU A 6 10.94 -8.26 9.73
C GLU A 6 11.87 -9.20 8.99
N GLY A 7 11.73 -9.28 7.66
CA GLY A 7 12.60 -10.00 6.77
C GLY A 7 13.14 -9.11 5.65
N ARG A 8 14.44 -9.11 5.44
CA ARG A 8 15.05 -8.33 4.36
C ARG A 8 14.89 -9.06 3.03
N PRO A 9 14.21 -8.45 2.03
CA PRO A 9 14.09 -9.02 0.70
C PRO A 9 15.44 -9.12 -0.01
N ALA A 10 15.63 -10.16 -0.81
CA ALA A 10 16.80 -10.28 -1.68
C ALA A 10 16.77 -9.22 -2.80
N ASP A 11 17.94 -8.80 -3.27
CA ASP A 11 18.04 -8.00 -4.48
C ASP A 11 17.82 -8.89 -5.72
N PRO A 12 17.08 -8.43 -6.75
CA PRO A 12 16.48 -7.10 -6.93
C PRO A 12 15.04 -6.96 -6.39
N VAL A 13 14.49 -7.93 -5.64
CA VAL A 13 13.11 -7.88 -5.10
C VAL A 13 12.90 -6.66 -4.21
N SER A 14 13.91 -6.31 -3.42
CA SER A 14 13.89 -5.14 -2.54
C SER A 14 13.47 -3.85 -3.26
N THR A 15 13.81 -3.69 -4.54
CA THR A 15 13.47 -2.50 -5.34
C THR A 15 11.98 -2.39 -5.69
N LEU A 16 11.22 -3.46 -5.53
CA LEU A 16 9.79 -3.53 -5.85
C LEU A 16 8.91 -3.24 -4.63
N LEU A 17 9.50 -3.30 -3.45
CA LEU A 17 8.82 -3.06 -2.19
C LEU A 17 9.09 -1.64 -1.67
N THR A 18 8.19 -1.17 -0.83
CA THR A 18 8.37 0.10 -0.12
C THR A 18 9.04 -0.07 1.23
N ARG A 19 9.11 -1.31 1.71
CA ARG A 19 9.75 -1.71 2.98
C ARG A 19 10.12 -3.20 2.98
N SER A 20 10.76 -3.66 4.06
CA SER A 20 11.03 -5.08 4.37
C SER A 20 9.75 -5.92 4.36
N TYR A 21 9.88 -7.23 4.24
CA TYR A 21 8.78 -8.15 4.54
C TYR A 21 8.36 -7.99 6.00
N LEU A 22 7.07 -8.06 6.26
CA LEU A 22 6.57 -8.04 7.63
C LEU A 22 5.77 -9.32 7.89
N GLY A 23 6.31 -10.17 8.75
CA GLY A 23 5.54 -11.24 9.37
C GLY A 23 4.88 -10.73 10.64
N PHE A 24 3.63 -11.07 10.89
CA PHE A 24 3.01 -10.75 12.15
C PHE A 24 2.04 -11.82 12.61
N THR A 25 1.99 -11.99 13.94
CA THR A 25 1.04 -12.86 14.62
C THR A 25 0.25 -12.01 15.59
N GLN A 26 -1.07 -12.09 15.50
CA GLN A 26 -2.00 -11.40 16.40
C GLN A 26 -2.94 -12.42 17.02
N PRO A 27 -3.04 -12.47 18.37
CA PRO A 27 -3.99 -13.35 19.05
C PRO A 27 -5.43 -13.07 18.65
N ALA A 28 -6.28 -14.06 18.82
CA ALA A 28 -7.71 -13.92 18.58
C ALA A 28 -8.28 -12.72 19.33
N SER A 29 -8.99 -11.86 18.60
CA SER A 29 -9.73 -10.74 19.15
C SER A 29 -11.23 -10.91 18.86
N SER A 30 -12.07 -10.31 19.69
CA SER A 30 -13.53 -10.34 19.56
C SER A 30 -14.08 -9.54 18.37
N GLY A 31 -13.25 -9.24 17.41
CA GLY A 31 -13.54 -8.37 16.27
C GLY A 31 -12.92 -7.00 16.48
N THR A 32 -12.01 -6.63 15.59
CA THR A 32 -11.47 -5.28 15.51
C THR A 32 -11.77 -4.75 14.13
N SER A 33 -12.37 -3.58 14.05
CA SER A 33 -12.60 -2.90 12.79
C SER A 33 -11.80 -1.61 12.74
N TRP A 34 -11.24 -1.32 11.58
CA TRP A 34 -10.52 -0.07 11.34
C TRP A 34 -10.76 0.45 9.94
N LEU A 35 -10.60 1.74 9.78
CA LEU A 35 -10.69 2.40 8.51
C LEU A 35 -9.28 2.46 7.89
N ALA A 36 -9.08 1.73 6.79
CA ALA A 36 -7.86 1.80 5.99
C ALA A 36 -7.93 3.03 5.08
N THR A 37 -7.04 3.99 5.30
CA THR A 37 -6.93 5.16 4.41
C THR A 37 -6.17 4.82 3.14
N PRO A 38 -6.44 5.50 2.01
CA PRO A 38 -5.65 5.36 0.79
C PRO A 38 -4.16 5.60 1.02
N VAL A 39 -3.33 4.71 0.49
CA VAL A 39 -1.88 4.79 0.52
C VAL A 39 -1.32 4.50 -0.87
N PRO A 40 -0.13 5.05 -1.23
CA PRO A 40 0.45 4.87 -2.56
C PRO A 40 1.20 3.53 -2.69
N VAL A 41 0.65 2.46 -2.10
CA VAL A 41 1.22 1.11 -2.12
C VAL A 41 0.15 0.07 -2.40
N VAL A 42 0.54 -1.00 -3.10
CA VAL A 42 -0.29 -2.20 -3.27
C VAL A 42 0.07 -3.17 -2.16
N THR A 43 -0.93 -3.65 -1.46
CA THR A 43 -0.74 -4.56 -0.33
C THR A 43 -1.04 -5.99 -0.76
N VAL A 44 -0.11 -6.91 -0.49
CA VAL A 44 -0.36 -8.34 -0.59
C VAL A 44 -0.29 -8.93 0.80
N ILE A 45 -1.36 -9.60 1.21
CA ILE A 45 -1.44 -10.32 2.48
C ILE A 45 -1.54 -11.81 2.17
N ILE A 46 -0.70 -12.60 2.81
CA ILE A 46 -0.76 -14.06 2.77
C ILE A 46 -0.92 -14.55 4.21
N ASN A 47 -2.11 -15.05 4.52
CA ASN A 47 -2.41 -15.62 5.81
C ASN A 47 -1.96 -17.08 5.87
N THR A 48 -1.07 -17.37 6.82
CA THR A 48 -0.54 -18.73 7.08
C THR A 48 -1.29 -19.43 8.21
N GLY A 49 -2.09 -18.68 8.99
CA GLY A 49 -2.93 -19.18 10.07
C GLY A 49 -4.35 -19.56 9.65
N ALA A 50 -5.28 -19.51 10.59
CA ALA A 50 -6.69 -19.74 10.35
C ALA A 50 -7.30 -18.63 9.45
N PRO A 51 -8.30 -18.93 8.60
CA PRO A 51 -8.98 -17.91 7.81
C PRO A 51 -9.57 -16.80 8.70
N PHE A 52 -9.51 -15.55 8.25
CA PHE A 52 -10.04 -14.41 8.99
C PHE A 52 -11.11 -13.64 8.17
N GLY A 53 -12.25 -13.39 8.79
CA GLY A 53 -13.18 -12.33 8.42
C GLY A 53 -13.72 -12.31 6.98
N GLY A 54 -13.96 -13.46 6.34
CA GLY A 54 -14.52 -13.51 4.99
C GLY A 54 -13.54 -13.11 3.87
N LEU A 55 -12.29 -12.76 4.21
CA LEU A 55 -11.24 -12.50 3.24
C LEU A 55 -10.58 -13.82 2.76
N PRO A 56 -10.10 -13.88 1.52
CA PRO A 56 -9.27 -15.00 1.05
C PRO A 56 -8.02 -15.20 1.91
N ARG A 57 -7.49 -16.42 1.96
CA ARG A 57 -6.21 -16.70 2.66
C ARG A 57 -5.04 -15.89 2.10
N ALA A 58 -5.06 -15.61 0.81
CA ALA A 58 -4.09 -14.72 0.18
C ALA A 58 -4.85 -13.75 -0.72
N PHE A 59 -4.57 -12.47 -0.57
CA PHE A 59 -5.22 -11.44 -1.37
C PHE A 59 -4.29 -10.28 -1.70
N VAL A 60 -4.65 -9.55 -2.73
CA VAL A 60 -4.05 -8.28 -3.10
C VAL A 60 -5.08 -7.17 -2.96
N ALA A 61 -4.74 -6.13 -2.22
CA ALA A 61 -5.48 -4.87 -2.17
C ALA A 61 -4.78 -3.86 -3.08
N GLY A 62 -5.46 -3.47 -4.16
CA GLY A 62 -4.98 -2.47 -5.11
C GLY A 62 -4.97 -1.06 -4.53
N LEU A 63 -4.47 -0.10 -5.31
CA LEU A 63 -4.61 1.31 -4.94
C LEU A 63 -6.09 1.69 -4.90
N ALA A 64 -6.47 2.44 -3.86
CA ALA A 64 -7.81 2.99 -3.71
C ALA A 64 -7.74 4.51 -3.59
N ASP A 65 -8.82 5.20 -3.95
CA ASP A 65 -9.02 6.64 -3.76
C ASP A 65 -10.08 6.95 -2.69
N ARG A 66 -10.48 5.94 -1.93
CA ARG A 66 -11.45 6.01 -0.83
C ARG A 66 -10.97 5.15 0.33
N PRO A 67 -11.38 5.49 1.56
CA PRO A 67 -11.13 4.62 2.70
C PRO A 67 -11.96 3.35 2.59
N ASP A 68 -11.45 2.26 3.13
CA ASP A 68 -12.13 0.97 3.22
C ASP A 68 -12.24 0.52 4.67
N LEU A 69 -13.37 -0.09 5.04
CA LEU A 69 -13.58 -0.66 6.37
C LEU A 69 -13.04 -2.09 6.38
N VAL A 70 -12.01 -2.31 7.16
CA VAL A 70 -11.41 -3.64 7.34
C VAL A 70 -11.86 -4.20 8.67
N GLU A 71 -12.45 -5.38 8.65
CA GLU A 71 -12.85 -6.13 9.83
C GLU A 71 -11.93 -7.33 10.02
N GLN A 72 -11.53 -7.55 11.26
CA GLN A 72 -10.67 -8.67 11.64
C GLN A 72 -11.33 -9.50 12.72
N HIS A 73 -11.40 -10.80 12.50
CA HIS A 73 -11.90 -11.77 13.46
C HIS A 73 -10.89 -12.92 13.60
N GLY A 74 -10.73 -13.42 14.84
CA GLY A 74 -9.88 -14.56 15.11
C GLY A 74 -8.40 -14.25 15.23
N GLU A 75 -7.60 -15.31 15.27
CA GLU A 75 -6.14 -15.24 15.30
C GLU A 75 -5.59 -15.05 13.87
N ILE A 76 -4.59 -14.20 13.75
CA ILE A 76 -3.95 -13.93 12.46
C ILE A 76 -2.48 -14.29 12.55
N GLU A 77 -1.99 -15.02 11.56
CA GLU A 77 -0.58 -15.19 11.26
C GLU A 77 -0.36 -14.90 9.77
N CYS A 78 0.19 -13.74 9.46
CA CYS A 78 0.27 -13.24 8.07
C CYS A 78 1.66 -12.80 7.69
N VAL A 79 1.93 -12.88 6.39
CA VAL A 79 2.97 -12.10 5.73
C VAL A 79 2.33 -10.90 5.03
N ASP A 80 2.85 -9.70 5.27
CA ASP A 80 2.45 -8.45 4.64
C ASP A 80 3.57 -7.94 3.72
N LEU A 81 3.22 -7.76 2.44
CA LEU A 81 4.08 -7.21 1.40
C LEU A 81 3.52 -5.86 0.96
N LYS A 82 4.31 -4.80 1.10
CA LYS A 82 3.96 -3.47 0.58
C LYS A 82 4.74 -3.20 -0.70
N LEU A 83 4.08 -3.40 -1.82
CA LEU A 83 4.66 -3.21 -3.15
C LEU A 83 4.51 -1.77 -3.63
N THR A 84 5.52 -1.25 -4.32
CA THR A 84 5.29 -0.10 -5.18
C THR A 84 4.27 -0.47 -6.26
N PRO A 85 3.44 0.44 -6.78
CA PRO A 85 2.47 0.09 -7.84
C PRO A 85 3.14 -0.54 -9.06
N LEU A 86 4.31 -0.05 -9.45
CA LEU A 86 5.07 -0.61 -10.57
C LEU A 86 5.73 -1.94 -10.23
N GLY A 87 6.08 -2.15 -8.96
CA GLY A 87 6.50 -3.46 -8.45
C GLY A 87 5.36 -4.47 -8.53
N ALA A 88 4.16 -4.09 -8.11
CA ALA A 88 2.96 -4.91 -8.24
C ALA A 88 2.63 -5.22 -9.71
N TYR A 89 2.68 -4.23 -10.61
CA TYR A 89 2.50 -4.43 -12.05
C TYR A 89 3.46 -5.50 -12.61
N ARG A 90 4.73 -5.46 -12.22
CA ARG A 90 5.72 -6.47 -12.63
C ARG A 90 5.45 -7.86 -12.07
N LEU A 91 5.11 -7.94 -10.79
CA LEU A 91 4.95 -9.23 -10.09
C LEU A 91 3.62 -9.91 -10.43
N LEU A 92 2.55 -9.13 -10.52
CA LEU A 92 1.21 -9.67 -10.77
C LEU A 92 0.95 -9.92 -12.25
N GLY A 93 1.52 -9.10 -13.14
CA GLY A 93 1.43 -9.28 -14.58
C GLY A 93 0.07 -8.87 -15.19
N VAL A 94 -0.75 -8.14 -14.45
CA VAL A 94 -2.06 -7.64 -14.89
C VAL A 94 -2.08 -6.11 -14.94
N PRO A 95 -2.96 -5.49 -15.74
CA PRO A 95 -3.22 -4.06 -15.63
C PRO A 95 -3.65 -3.70 -14.22
N MET A 96 -2.99 -2.71 -13.60
CA MET A 96 -3.30 -2.33 -12.22
C MET A 96 -4.70 -1.75 -12.05
N THR A 97 -5.32 -1.31 -13.16
CA THR A 97 -6.72 -0.88 -13.19
C THR A 97 -7.72 -2.00 -12.83
N GLU A 98 -7.35 -3.26 -13.01
CA GLU A 98 -8.18 -4.40 -12.62
C GLU A 98 -8.23 -4.61 -11.10
N LEU A 99 -7.28 -4.03 -10.37
CA LEU A 99 -7.17 -4.13 -8.91
C LEU A 99 -7.58 -2.84 -8.20
N THR A 100 -7.88 -1.77 -8.95
CA THR A 100 -8.15 -0.45 -8.35
C THR A 100 -9.40 -0.48 -7.48
N GLY A 101 -9.26 -0.08 -6.21
CA GLY A 101 -10.36 -0.03 -5.24
C GLY A 101 -10.92 -1.40 -4.87
N GLN A 102 -10.16 -2.47 -5.10
CA GLN A 102 -10.62 -3.83 -4.85
C GLN A 102 -9.61 -4.62 -4.01
N THR A 103 -10.15 -5.53 -3.20
CA THR A 103 -9.42 -6.63 -2.57
C THR A 103 -9.74 -7.92 -3.32
N VAL A 104 -8.75 -8.48 -4.00
CA VAL A 104 -8.92 -9.61 -4.93
C VAL A 104 -8.13 -10.81 -4.42
N ASP A 105 -8.74 -12.01 -4.49
CA ASP A 105 -8.03 -13.26 -4.19
C ASP A 105 -6.77 -13.39 -5.04
N LEU A 106 -5.64 -13.66 -4.41
CA LEU A 106 -4.37 -13.78 -5.11
C LEU A 106 -4.37 -14.95 -6.10
N THR A 107 -5.18 -15.99 -5.86
CA THR A 107 -5.36 -17.10 -6.79
C THR A 107 -6.14 -16.70 -8.04
N ALA A 108 -7.03 -15.72 -7.95
CA ALA A 108 -7.70 -15.17 -9.12
C ALA A 108 -6.76 -14.39 -10.03
N VAL A 109 -5.70 -13.79 -9.46
CA VAL A 109 -4.69 -13.00 -10.21
C VAL A 109 -3.55 -13.88 -10.73
N LEU A 110 -3.02 -14.77 -9.90
CA LEU A 110 -1.80 -15.54 -10.19
C LEU A 110 -2.08 -17.02 -10.53
N GLY A 111 -3.33 -17.48 -10.37
CA GLY A 111 -3.68 -18.87 -10.58
C GLY A 111 -3.16 -19.78 -9.46
N ARG A 112 -3.02 -21.06 -9.79
CA ARG A 112 -2.64 -22.13 -8.86
C ARG A 112 -1.34 -21.87 -8.09
N VAL A 113 -0.38 -21.15 -8.68
CA VAL A 113 0.91 -20.89 -8.04
C VAL A 113 0.80 -20.02 -6.78
N ALA A 114 -0.26 -19.21 -6.65
CA ALA A 114 -0.53 -18.47 -5.42
C ALA A 114 -1.00 -19.38 -4.28
N GLY A 115 -1.84 -20.37 -4.57
CA GLY A 115 -2.26 -21.37 -3.59
C GLY A 115 -1.08 -22.21 -3.11
N GLU A 116 -0.26 -22.72 -4.04
CA GLU A 116 0.96 -23.48 -3.75
C GLU A 116 1.93 -22.67 -2.86
N LEU A 117 2.11 -21.38 -3.14
CA LEU A 117 2.91 -20.50 -2.29
C LEU A 117 2.32 -20.40 -0.88
N THR A 118 1.00 -20.16 -0.77
CA THR A 118 0.30 -20.01 0.51
C THR A 118 0.47 -21.27 1.36
N ASP A 119 0.34 -22.44 0.78
CA ASP A 119 0.50 -23.71 1.49
C ASP A 119 1.95 -23.95 1.94
N ARG A 120 2.93 -23.69 1.06
CA ARG A 120 4.37 -23.76 1.42
C ARG A 120 4.73 -22.80 2.55
N LEU A 121 4.18 -21.60 2.55
CA LEU A 121 4.40 -20.61 3.62
C LEU A 121 3.77 -21.06 4.94
N ALA A 122 2.60 -21.69 4.92
CA ALA A 122 1.94 -22.21 6.11
C ALA A 122 2.72 -23.39 6.71
N GLU A 123 3.31 -24.24 5.87
CA GLU A 123 4.12 -25.39 6.28
C GLU A 123 5.54 -25.01 6.78
N ALA A 124 6.03 -23.83 6.37
CA ALA A 124 7.37 -23.39 6.76
C ALA A 124 7.47 -23.11 8.26
N PRO A 125 8.45 -23.73 8.96
CA PRO A 125 8.48 -23.75 10.43
C PRO A 125 8.91 -22.41 11.06
N THR A 126 9.57 -21.54 10.31
CA THR A 126 10.13 -20.28 10.83
C THR A 126 9.92 -19.12 9.87
N TRP A 127 9.90 -17.90 10.42
CA TRP A 127 9.82 -16.68 9.62
C TRP A 127 10.94 -16.54 8.58
N PRO A 128 12.22 -16.80 8.90
CA PRO A 128 13.29 -16.80 7.89
C PRO A 128 13.05 -17.77 6.74
N ALA A 129 12.51 -18.98 7.00
CA ALA A 129 12.16 -19.93 5.95
C ALA A 129 11.03 -19.41 5.06
N ARG A 130 10.00 -18.77 5.65
CA ARG A 130 8.92 -18.11 4.89
C ARG A 130 9.44 -16.98 4.00
N PHE A 131 10.33 -16.15 4.51
CA PHE A 131 10.91 -15.06 3.72
C PHE A 131 11.79 -15.57 2.57
N ALA A 132 12.53 -16.66 2.77
CA ALA A 132 13.29 -17.29 1.70
C ALA A 132 12.39 -17.86 0.58
N LEU A 133 11.25 -18.46 0.94
CA LEU A 133 10.23 -18.91 -0.03
C LEU A 133 9.63 -17.74 -0.82
N LEU A 134 9.41 -16.61 -0.16
CA LEU A 134 8.95 -15.39 -0.83
C LEU A 134 9.98 -14.86 -1.81
N ASP A 135 11.25 -14.79 -1.43
CA ASP A 135 12.33 -14.38 -2.32
C ASP A 135 12.39 -15.25 -3.57
N GLU A 136 12.38 -16.59 -3.41
CA GLU A 136 12.35 -17.55 -4.52
C GLU A 136 11.17 -17.27 -5.48
N PHE A 137 9.97 -17.14 -4.92
CA PHE A 137 8.75 -16.90 -5.68
C PHE A 137 8.77 -15.55 -6.41
N LEU A 138 9.13 -14.48 -5.70
CA LEU A 138 9.14 -13.13 -6.25
C LEU A 138 10.23 -12.96 -7.32
N LEU A 139 11.41 -13.56 -7.14
CA LEU A 139 12.46 -13.58 -8.17
C LEU A 139 12.01 -14.31 -9.44
N ALA A 140 11.35 -15.46 -9.30
CA ALA A 140 10.80 -16.20 -10.44
C ALA A 140 9.70 -15.42 -11.17
N ARG A 141 8.87 -14.66 -10.44
CA ARG A 141 7.85 -13.77 -11.03
C ARG A 141 8.47 -12.58 -11.73
N LEU A 142 9.46 -11.96 -11.11
CA LEU A 142 10.15 -10.80 -11.64
C LEU A 142 10.82 -11.06 -13.01
N SER A 143 11.34 -12.27 -13.22
CA SER A 143 11.97 -12.67 -14.48
C SER A 143 10.98 -12.83 -15.65
N ARG A 144 9.69 -12.98 -15.37
CA ARG A 144 8.63 -13.25 -16.37
C ARG A 144 7.64 -12.09 -16.51
N GLY A 145 7.64 -11.15 -15.55
CA GLY A 145 6.66 -10.09 -15.50
C GLY A 145 6.89 -8.98 -16.54
N PRO A 146 5.85 -8.17 -16.82
CA PRO A 146 5.97 -7.05 -17.74
C PRO A 146 6.93 -5.98 -17.20
N HIS A 147 7.54 -5.25 -18.10
CA HIS A 147 8.32 -4.07 -17.75
C HIS A 147 7.44 -2.83 -17.83
N PRO A 148 7.42 -1.98 -16.78
CA PRO A 148 6.77 -0.68 -16.87
C PRO A 148 7.41 0.19 -17.97
N ALA A 149 6.61 1.02 -18.61
CA ALA A 149 7.16 2.02 -19.53
C ALA A 149 8.13 2.94 -18.77
N PRO A 150 9.34 3.21 -19.31
CA PRO A 150 10.32 4.08 -18.65
C PRO A 150 9.77 5.46 -18.28
N GLU A 151 8.87 5.99 -19.09
CA GLU A 151 8.20 7.27 -18.91
C GLU A 151 7.25 7.23 -17.72
N VAL A 152 6.48 6.12 -17.56
CA VAL A 152 5.61 5.92 -16.40
C VAL A 152 6.45 5.75 -15.13
N ALA A 153 7.55 5.01 -15.22
CA ALA A 153 8.46 4.84 -14.10
C ALA A 153 9.13 6.17 -13.69
N LEU A 154 9.50 7.01 -14.64
CA LEU A 154 10.00 8.36 -14.37
C LEU A 154 8.93 9.22 -13.72
N ALA A 155 7.72 9.26 -14.29
CA ALA A 155 6.61 10.05 -13.74
C ALA A 155 6.25 9.62 -12.30
N TRP A 156 6.22 8.32 -12.01
CA TRP A 156 6.01 7.81 -10.66
C TRP A 156 7.10 8.28 -9.68
N ARG A 157 8.39 8.11 -10.04
CA ARG A 157 9.50 8.57 -9.19
C ARG A 157 9.44 10.07 -8.93
N ARG A 158 9.09 10.88 -9.95
CA ARG A 158 8.96 12.34 -9.81
C ARG A 158 7.81 12.72 -8.88
N LEU A 159 6.67 12.03 -8.96
CA LEU A 159 5.54 12.25 -8.04
C LEU A 159 5.93 11.93 -6.60
N VAL A 160 6.57 10.78 -6.37
CA VAL A 160 6.99 10.37 -5.02
C VAL A 160 8.05 11.33 -4.47
N ALA A 161 9.09 11.63 -5.22
CA ALA A 161 10.16 12.54 -4.80
C ALA A 161 9.65 13.97 -4.55
N GLY A 162 8.67 14.43 -5.33
CA GLY A 162 8.02 15.73 -5.14
C GLY A 162 6.90 15.73 -4.11
N GLY A 163 6.69 14.65 -3.34
CA GLY A 163 5.62 14.57 -2.34
C GLY A 163 4.22 14.82 -2.90
N GLY A 164 3.97 14.48 -4.17
CA GLY A 164 2.69 14.67 -4.83
C GLY A 164 2.37 16.11 -5.24
N THR A 165 3.34 17.01 -5.28
CA THR A 165 3.13 18.43 -5.65
C THR A 165 3.37 18.72 -7.13
N VAL A 166 4.08 17.83 -7.84
CA VAL A 166 4.43 17.99 -9.26
C VAL A 166 3.18 17.98 -10.14
N ARG A 167 3.10 18.93 -11.08
CA ARG A 167 1.95 19.04 -11.99
C ARG A 167 2.02 18.00 -13.10
N VAL A 168 0.87 17.40 -13.44
CA VAL A 168 0.78 16.37 -14.50
C VAL A 168 1.26 16.91 -15.86
N GLY A 169 1.09 18.22 -16.11
CA GLY A 169 1.60 18.87 -17.32
C GLY A 169 3.13 18.83 -17.40
N GLU A 170 3.79 19.18 -16.33
CA GLU A 170 5.26 19.15 -16.22
C GLU A 170 5.80 17.72 -16.40
N LEU A 171 5.13 16.73 -15.80
CA LEU A 171 5.49 15.32 -16.00
C LEU A 171 5.36 14.89 -17.48
N ALA A 172 4.28 15.31 -18.13
CA ALA A 172 4.03 14.96 -19.54
C ALA A 172 5.10 15.58 -20.46
N GLU A 173 5.47 16.83 -20.21
CA GLU A 173 6.53 17.53 -20.93
C GLU A 173 7.91 16.85 -20.69
N GLU A 174 8.22 16.49 -19.43
CA GLU A 174 9.49 15.84 -19.06
C GLU A 174 9.66 14.47 -19.74
N VAL A 175 8.56 13.70 -19.88
CA VAL A 175 8.61 12.38 -20.53
C VAL A 175 8.37 12.43 -22.04
N GLY A 176 8.12 13.60 -22.63
CA GLY A 176 7.87 13.76 -24.05
C GLY A 176 6.53 13.21 -24.55
N TRP A 177 5.53 13.04 -23.65
CA TRP A 177 4.20 12.52 -23.99
C TRP A 177 3.12 13.60 -23.87
N SER A 178 2.01 13.40 -24.60
CA SER A 178 0.81 14.20 -24.33
C SER A 178 0.25 13.84 -22.96
N ARG A 179 -0.40 14.80 -22.28
CA ARG A 179 -1.08 14.57 -20.99
C ARG A 179 -2.06 13.39 -21.04
N ARG A 180 -2.80 13.26 -22.15
CA ARG A 180 -3.75 12.18 -22.35
C ARG A 180 -3.06 10.83 -22.41
N HIS A 181 -1.96 10.72 -23.16
CA HIS A 181 -1.20 9.48 -23.29
C HIS A 181 -0.56 9.08 -21.96
N LEU A 182 0.11 10.02 -21.29
CA LEU A 182 0.69 9.78 -19.97
C LEU A 182 -0.39 9.31 -18.98
N THR A 183 -1.55 10.00 -18.91
CA THR A 183 -2.62 9.62 -17.98
C THR A 183 -3.12 8.20 -18.24
N ALA A 184 -3.34 7.82 -19.49
CA ALA A 184 -3.83 6.48 -19.84
C ALA A 184 -2.81 5.39 -19.49
N ARG A 185 -1.53 5.56 -19.87
CA ARG A 185 -0.47 4.57 -19.58
C ARG A 185 -0.14 4.48 -18.09
N PHE A 186 -0.11 5.61 -17.41
CA PHE A 186 0.10 5.67 -15.97
C PHE A 186 -1.04 4.97 -15.23
N HIS A 187 -2.30 5.26 -15.58
CA HIS A 187 -3.48 4.60 -14.99
C HIS A 187 -3.41 3.07 -15.16
N GLN A 188 -3.08 2.60 -16.35
CA GLN A 188 -2.95 1.16 -16.64
C GLN A 188 -1.89 0.47 -15.76
N GLN A 189 -0.73 1.12 -15.54
CA GLN A 189 0.42 0.50 -14.88
C GLN A 189 0.51 0.80 -13.37
N VAL A 190 -0.12 1.87 -12.91
CA VAL A 190 -0.13 2.28 -11.50
C VAL A 190 -1.47 1.96 -10.82
N GLY A 191 -2.58 1.96 -11.56
CA GLY A 191 -3.92 1.69 -11.06
C GLY A 191 -4.74 2.96 -10.82
N LEU A 192 -4.13 4.13 -10.68
CA LEU A 192 -4.81 5.41 -10.49
C LEU A 192 -4.28 6.46 -11.48
N PRO A 193 -5.10 7.45 -11.88
CA PRO A 193 -4.62 8.58 -12.66
C PRO A 193 -3.52 9.36 -11.91
N PRO A 194 -2.56 10.01 -12.62
CA PRO A 194 -1.45 10.72 -11.99
C PRO A 194 -1.89 11.77 -10.96
N LYS A 195 -2.98 12.50 -11.23
CA LYS A 195 -3.53 13.51 -10.32
C LYS A 195 -4.04 12.90 -9.01
N THR A 196 -4.73 11.76 -9.07
CA THR A 196 -5.23 11.04 -7.89
C THR A 196 -4.08 10.45 -7.09
N ALA A 197 -3.11 9.80 -7.76
CA ALA A 197 -1.91 9.29 -7.13
C ALA A 197 -1.12 10.40 -6.41
N ALA A 198 -0.97 11.56 -7.02
CA ALA A 198 -0.33 12.74 -6.42
C ALA A 198 -1.03 13.19 -5.13
N ARG A 199 -2.38 13.23 -5.12
CA ARG A 199 -3.16 13.58 -3.92
C ARG A 199 -2.93 12.58 -2.79
N ILE A 200 -2.92 11.28 -3.08
CA ILE A 200 -2.71 10.21 -2.09
C ILE A 200 -1.28 10.28 -1.53
N ILE A 201 -0.27 10.47 -2.36
CA ILE A 201 1.13 10.64 -1.94
C ILE A 201 1.25 11.83 -0.98
N ARG A 202 0.62 12.96 -1.32
CA ARG A 202 0.60 14.17 -0.47
C ARG A 202 -0.12 13.92 0.84
N PHE A 203 -1.26 13.25 0.79
CA PHE A 203 -2.05 12.92 1.98
C PHE A 203 -1.30 11.97 2.93
N GLU A 204 -0.64 10.96 2.41
CA GLU A 204 0.20 10.04 3.19
C GLU A 204 1.37 10.79 3.86
N ALA A 205 2.03 11.71 3.14
CA ALA A 205 3.07 12.56 3.73
C ALA A 205 2.55 13.48 4.83
N LEU A 206 1.33 14.00 4.66
CA LEU A 206 0.62 14.78 5.68
C LEU A 206 0.35 13.94 6.94
N LEU A 207 -0.24 12.75 6.78
CA LEU A 207 -0.54 11.86 7.92
C LEU A 207 0.70 11.52 8.73
N ARG A 208 1.81 11.18 8.07
CA ARG A 208 3.09 10.89 8.74
C ARG A 208 3.59 12.06 9.58
N ARG A 209 3.54 13.27 9.05
CA ARG A 209 3.99 14.48 9.77
C ARG A 209 3.08 14.83 10.93
N LEU A 210 1.76 14.73 10.75
CA LEU A 210 0.78 14.99 11.81
C LEU A 210 0.95 13.99 12.97
N ALA A 211 1.15 12.72 12.66
CA ALA A 211 1.36 11.69 13.69
C ALA A 211 2.71 11.84 14.41
N ALA A 212 3.71 12.45 13.76
CA ALA A 212 4.96 12.87 14.42
C ALA A 212 4.82 14.15 15.28
N GLY A 213 3.58 14.65 15.48
CA GLY A 213 3.30 15.83 16.31
C GLY A 213 3.36 17.15 15.55
N GLY A 214 3.30 17.11 14.21
CA GLY A 214 3.26 18.33 13.40
C GLY A 214 2.00 19.17 13.66
N GLU A 215 2.16 20.49 13.73
CA GLU A 215 1.03 21.41 13.85
C GLU A 215 0.22 21.42 12.54
N PRO A 216 -1.12 21.23 12.55
CA PRO A 216 -1.92 20.97 11.37
C PRO A 216 -1.81 22.02 10.25
N ALA A 217 -1.95 23.31 10.58
CA ALA A 217 -1.92 24.38 9.57
C ALA A 217 -0.54 24.49 8.90
N ARG A 218 0.53 24.42 9.69
CA ARG A 218 1.90 24.44 9.20
C ARG A 218 2.21 23.21 8.34
N THR A 219 1.83 22.03 8.83
CA THR A 219 2.05 20.76 8.14
C THR A 219 1.31 20.71 6.79
N ALA A 220 0.10 21.28 6.73
CA ALA A 220 -0.63 21.40 5.48
C ALA A 220 0.16 22.17 4.41
N VAL A 221 0.69 23.34 4.76
CA VAL A 221 1.50 24.16 3.85
C VAL A 221 2.77 23.41 3.41
N GLU A 222 3.48 22.79 4.36
CA GLU A 222 4.70 22.02 4.10
C GLU A 222 4.45 20.82 3.18
N CYS A 223 3.24 20.24 3.22
CA CYS A 223 2.81 19.16 2.33
C CYS A 223 2.20 19.66 1.00
N GLY A 224 2.24 20.96 0.72
CA GLY A 224 1.77 21.53 -0.55
C GLY A 224 0.25 21.69 -0.65
N TYR A 225 -0.46 21.79 0.48
CA TYR A 225 -1.83 22.26 0.52
C TYR A 225 -1.86 23.78 0.45
N TYR A 226 -2.82 24.31 -0.30
CA TYR A 226 -2.97 25.75 -0.43
C TYR A 226 -3.41 26.41 0.90
N ASP A 227 -4.35 25.75 1.58
CA ASP A 227 -4.89 26.16 2.87
C ASP A 227 -5.43 24.96 3.66
N GLN A 228 -5.88 25.21 4.89
CA GLN A 228 -6.48 24.21 5.75
C GLN A 228 -7.76 23.61 5.14
N SER A 229 -8.57 24.40 4.46
CA SER A 229 -9.83 23.93 3.84
C SER A 229 -9.56 22.93 2.73
N HIS A 230 -8.47 23.09 1.99
CA HIS A 230 -8.01 22.13 1.00
C HIS A 230 -7.57 20.81 1.66
N MET A 231 -6.82 20.88 2.76
CA MET A 231 -6.44 19.71 3.56
C MET A 231 -7.67 18.98 4.13
N ASP A 232 -8.61 19.71 4.74
CA ASP A 232 -9.84 19.17 5.35
C ASP A 232 -10.71 18.44 4.33
N ARG A 233 -10.67 18.85 3.05
CA ARG A 233 -11.37 18.18 1.97
C ARG A 233 -10.76 16.79 1.69
N ASP A 234 -9.42 16.71 1.60
CA ASP A 234 -8.72 15.44 1.43
C ASP A 234 -8.93 14.51 2.64
N PHE A 235 -8.98 15.06 3.87
CA PHE A 235 -9.32 14.28 5.07
C PHE A 235 -10.72 13.67 5.01
N ARG A 236 -11.73 14.45 4.61
CA ARG A 236 -13.09 13.91 4.47
C ARG A 236 -13.18 12.84 3.38
N GLU A 237 -12.46 13.02 2.28
CA GLU A 237 -12.48 12.10 1.13
C GLU A 237 -11.68 10.82 1.42
N PHE A 238 -10.48 10.92 2.01
CA PHE A 238 -9.56 9.80 2.17
C PHE A 238 -9.58 9.14 3.54
N ALA A 239 -10.07 9.82 4.58
CA ALA A 239 -10.15 9.27 5.93
C ALA A 239 -11.57 9.30 6.53
N ALA A 240 -12.58 9.77 5.78
CA ALA A 240 -13.97 9.90 6.23
C ALA A 240 -14.11 10.61 7.60
N THR A 241 -13.16 11.50 7.96
CA THR A 241 -13.09 12.18 9.25
C THR A 241 -12.43 13.55 9.12
N THR A 242 -12.28 14.26 10.23
CA THR A 242 -11.53 15.52 10.31
C THR A 242 -10.10 15.27 10.83
N PRO A 243 -9.13 16.19 10.57
CA PRO A 243 -7.78 16.06 11.10
C PRO A 243 -7.74 15.89 12.62
N GLY A 244 -8.52 16.68 13.36
CA GLY A 244 -8.57 16.61 14.83
C GLY A 244 -9.12 15.27 15.33
N ALA A 245 -10.22 14.78 14.75
CA ALA A 245 -10.79 13.48 15.12
C ALA A 245 -9.87 12.32 14.74
N PHE A 246 -9.13 12.42 13.64
CA PHE A 246 -8.13 11.45 13.23
C PHE A 246 -6.99 11.38 14.26
N LEU A 247 -6.42 12.54 14.63
CA LEU A 247 -5.31 12.61 15.59
C LEU A 247 -5.71 12.12 16.99
N ALA A 248 -6.95 12.37 17.41
CA ALA A 248 -7.46 11.89 18.70
C ALA A 248 -7.59 10.36 18.78
N ARG A 249 -7.64 9.68 17.64
CA ARG A 249 -7.72 8.20 17.54
C ARG A 249 -6.38 7.51 17.35
N LEU A 250 -5.32 8.27 17.05
CA LEU A 250 -3.99 7.68 16.95
C LEU A 250 -3.56 7.17 18.34
N PRO A 251 -2.98 5.96 18.42
CA PRO A 251 -2.38 5.51 19.66
C PRO A 251 -1.27 6.48 20.08
N ALA A 252 -1.05 6.61 21.39
CA ALA A 252 0.06 7.43 21.90
C ALA A 252 1.36 7.07 21.17
N PRO A 253 2.25 8.06 20.89
CA PRO A 253 3.41 7.85 20.04
C PRO A 253 4.27 6.71 20.58
N ALA A 254 4.18 5.55 19.94
CA ALA A 254 5.17 4.50 20.10
C ALA A 254 6.39 4.91 19.26
N ALA A 255 7.59 4.68 19.81
CA ALA A 255 8.86 5.13 19.23
C ALA A 255 9.17 4.59 17.81
N GLU A 256 8.34 3.66 17.31
CA GLU A 256 8.41 3.12 15.95
C GLU A 256 7.01 3.05 15.35
N VAL A 257 6.58 4.17 14.76
CA VAL A 257 5.33 4.18 14.01
C VAL A 257 5.62 3.69 12.59
N THR A 258 5.40 2.42 12.35
CA THR A 258 5.45 1.85 11.00
C THR A 258 4.27 2.36 10.17
N SER A 259 4.40 2.44 8.85
CA SER A 259 3.33 2.88 7.93
C SER A 259 2.02 2.09 8.08
N VAL A 260 2.05 0.92 8.70
CA VAL A 260 0.88 0.10 9.06
C VAL A 260 0.00 0.79 10.09
N GLN A 261 0.57 1.52 11.03
CA GLN A 261 -0.19 2.14 12.13
C GLN A 261 -1.00 3.38 11.68
N TYR A 262 -0.58 4.07 10.61
CA TYR A 262 -1.31 5.24 10.11
C TYR A 262 -2.50 4.88 9.22
N THR A 263 -2.48 3.70 8.63
CA THR A 263 -3.61 3.20 7.85
C THR A 263 -4.72 2.60 8.73
N TRP A 264 -4.47 2.48 10.04
CA TRP A 264 -5.33 1.78 10.98
C TRP A 264 -5.92 2.76 12.01
N VAL A 265 -7.04 3.36 11.70
CA VAL A 265 -7.81 4.14 12.65
C VAL A 265 -9.00 3.29 13.10
N PRO A 266 -9.16 2.99 14.41
CA PRO A 266 -10.30 2.23 14.88
C PRO A 266 -11.61 2.83 14.37
N ALA A 267 -12.47 2.03 13.77
CA ALA A 267 -13.84 2.42 13.50
C ALA A 267 -14.58 2.50 14.85
N THR A 268 -15.32 3.58 15.09
CA THR A 268 -16.13 3.77 16.31
C THR A 268 -17.34 2.89 16.30
#